data_b941432a664c03e4df87b41da3e3743f
#
_entry.id   b941432a664c03e4df87b41da3e3743f
#
_cell.length_a   1.000
_cell.length_b   1.000
_cell.length_c   1.000
_cell.angle_alpha   90.00
_cell.angle_beta   90.00
_cell.angle_gamma   90.00
#
_symmetry.space_group_name_H-M   'P 1'
#
loop_
_entity.id
_entity.type
_entity.pdbx_description
1 polymer ?
#
loop_
_entity_poly.entity_id
_entity_poly.type
_entity_poly.pdbx_seq_one_letter_code
_entity_poly.pdbx_strand_id
1 'polypeptide(L)'
;ISAIITNPDADEKLKHSLTKVIQMREFASRTLKLPDNLSYTSYADLERPFVVWNVFASPELSLKLKEWCFVQAGCVNYRGFFSQAKAEEYAQELRNEGYDVYVGGVRAYSTLGWFSDPVLNTFISYSEMNLARLIFHELAHQVVYVPGDSIFNESFATAVEHEGVRRWFESTGTVLEQAVLNARQERETVFTDLVLKHRQRLQALFNSTISDTDKRVEKARIFADLQ
;
A
#
# COMPACT_ATOMS: atom_id res chain seq x y z
N ILE A 1 18.68 -3.17 -14.15
CA ILE A 1 19.36 -2.78 -12.90
C ILE A 1 20.89 -2.91 -13.06
N SER A 2 21.42 -4.02 -13.54
CA SER A 2 22.89 -4.25 -13.65
C SER A 2 23.61 -3.12 -14.38
N ALA A 3 23.05 -2.63 -15.50
CA ALA A 3 23.62 -1.51 -16.25
C ALA A 3 23.69 -0.19 -15.43
N ILE A 4 22.74 0.03 -14.53
CA ILE A 4 22.75 1.23 -13.64
C ILE A 4 23.84 1.07 -12.57
N ILE A 5 23.95 -0.11 -11.96
CA ILE A 5 24.93 -0.38 -10.90
C ILE A 5 26.35 -0.22 -11.41
N THR A 6 26.61 -0.62 -12.68
CA THR A 6 27.96 -0.52 -13.29
C THR A 6 28.26 0.83 -13.95
N ASN A 7 27.26 1.70 -14.08
CA ASN A 7 27.46 3.03 -14.67
C ASN A 7 28.16 3.96 -13.65
N PRO A 8 29.36 4.51 -13.96
CA PRO A 8 30.08 5.41 -13.06
C PRO A 8 29.32 6.72 -12.78
N ASP A 9 28.48 7.17 -13.72
CA ASP A 9 27.76 8.43 -13.65
C ASP A 9 26.41 8.33 -12.94
N ALA A 10 25.95 7.12 -12.59
CA ALA A 10 24.67 6.95 -11.89
C ALA A 10 24.80 7.32 -10.41
N ASP A 11 23.68 7.80 -9.83
CA ASP A 11 23.59 8.17 -8.41
C ASP A 11 23.96 7.01 -7.48
N GLU A 12 24.87 7.25 -6.54
CA GLU A 12 25.40 6.23 -5.64
C GLU A 12 24.34 5.67 -4.68
N LYS A 13 23.36 6.49 -4.27
CA LYS A 13 22.25 6.01 -3.41
C LYS A 13 21.36 5.08 -4.19
N LEU A 14 21.08 5.43 -5.45
CA LEU A 14 20.29 4.56 -6.33
C LEU A 14 21.01 3.23 -6.57
N LYS A 15 22.32 3.23 -6.87
CA LYS A 15 23.14 2.02 -7.03
C LYS A 15 23.08 1.14 -5.79
N HIS A 16 23.25 1.74 -4.60
CA HIS A 16 23.20 1.03 -3.34
C HIS A 16 21.81 0.37 -3.12
N SER A 17 20.74 1.15 -3.29
CA SER A 17 19.37 0.62 -3.12
C SER A 17 19.05 -0.48 -4.12
N LEU A 18 19.42 -0.34 -5.40
CA LEU A 18 19.22 -1.36 -6.42
C LEU A 18 20.02 -2.64 -6.14
N THR A 19 21.24 -2.49 -5.62
CA THR A 19 22.04 -3.65 -5.18
C THR A 19 21.35 -4.42 -4.07
N LYS A 20 20.80 -3.73 -3.07
CA LYS A 20 20.00 -4.33 -2.01
C LYS A 20 18.76 -5.04 -2.55
N VAL A 21 18.04 -4.43 -3.50
CA VAL A 21 16.87 -5.05 -4.13
C VAL A 21 17.23 -6.36 -4.82
N ILE A 22 18.34 -6.43 -5.57
CA ILE A 22 18.79 -7.68 -6.19
C ILE A 22 19.07 -8.75 -5.14
N GLN A 23 19.75 -8.39 -4.05
CA GLN A 23 20.04 -9.32 -2.95
C GLN A 23 18.74 -9.82 -2.29
N MET A 24 17.79 -8.93 -2.03
CA MET A 24 16.47 -9.29 -1.50
C MET A 24 15.71 -10.22 -2.45
N ARG A 25 15.77 -9.92 -3.75
CA ARG A 25 15.11 -10.74 -4.77
C ARG A 25 15.68 -12.15 -4.86
N GLU A 26 17.00 -12.27 -4.79
CA GLU A 26 17.69 -13.57 -4.73
C GLU A 26 17.35 -14.34 -3.44
N PHE A 27 17.35 -13.64 -2.31
CA PHE A 27 16.95 -14.21 -1.02
C PHE A 27 15.50 -14.69 -1.03
N ALA A 28 14.58 -13.90 -1.61
CA ALA A 28 13.19 -14.27 -1.74
C ALA A 28 13.01 -15.60 -2.48
N SER A 29 13.70 -15.80 -3.59
CA SER A 29 13.61 -17.06 -4.36
C SER A 29 14.32 -18.20 -3.67
N ARG A 30 15.57 -18.01 -3.22
CA ARG A 30 16.39 -19.11 -2.70
C ARG A 30 16.00 -19.54 -1.30
N THR A 31 15.71 -18.58 -0.41
CA THR A 31 15.48 -18.84 1.01
C THR A 31 14.00 -18.90 1.36
N LEU A 32 13.20 -17.93 0.89
CA LEU A 32 11.78 -17.89 1.18
C LEU A 32 10.93 -18.74 0.24
N LYS A 33 11.52 -19.26 -0.85
CA LYS A 33 10.83 -20.06 -1.87
C LYS A 33 9.70 -19.30 -2.56
N LEU A 34 9.80 -17.98 -2.62
CA LEU A 34 8.91 -17.13 -3.40
C LEU A 34 9.24 -17.27 -4.90
N PRO A 35 8.32 -16.88 -5.81
CA PRO A 35 8.47 -17.11 -7.24
C PRO A 35 9.79 -16.58 -7.81
N ASP A 36 10.49 -17.41 -8.58
CA ASP A 36 11.70 -17.04 -9.28
C ASP A 36 11.38 -16.59 -10.71
N ASN A 37 10.94 -15.35 -10.83
CA ASN A 37 10.57 -14.70 -12.07
C ASN A 37 11.28 -13.35 -12.24
N LEU A 38 10.92 -12.57 -13.27
CA LEU A 38 11.58 -11.31 -13.57
C LEU A 38 11.00 -10.10 -12.80
N SER A 39 10.03 -10.28 -11.90
CA SER A 39 9.51 -9.18 -11.07
C SER A 39 10.64 -8.65 -10.17
N TYR A 40 10.75 -7.33 -10.09
CA TYR A 40 11.77 -6.57 -9.33
C TYR A 40 13.22 -6.80 -9.78
N THR A 41 13.44 -7.26 -11.02
CA THR A 41 14.78 -7.40 -11.63
C THR A 41 15.13 -6.24 -12.58
N SER A 42 14.18 -5.39 -12.91
CA SER A 42 14.34 -4.18 -13.71
C SER A 42 14.02 -2.91 -12.90
N TYR A 43 14.44 -1.75 -13.38
CA TYR A 43 14.14 -0.45 -12.77
C TYR A 43 13.51 0.48 -13.81
N ALA A 44 12.48 1.21 -13.39
CA ALA A 44 11.87 2.27 -14.17
C ALA A 44 11.68 3.53 -13.33
N ASP A 45 12.09 4.67 -13.88
CA ASP A 45 11.76 5.98 -13.34
C ASP A 45 10.52 6.50 -14.06
N LEU A 46 9.47 6.78 -13.30
CA LEU A 46 8.20 7.30 -13.81
C LEU A 46 8.19 8.83 -13.85
N GLU A 47 9.25 9.49 -13.36
CA GLU A 47 9.36 10.95 -13.23
C GLU A 47 8.18 11.59 -12.46
N ARG A 48 7.58 10.81 -11.54
CA ARG A 48 6.43 11.21 -10.74
C ARG A 48 6.42 10.48 -9.40
N PRO A 49 5.76 11.05 -8.35
CA PRO A 49 5.85 10.51 -6.98
C PRO A 49 4.97 9.26 -6.75
N PHE A 50 4.01 8.99 -7.64
CA PHE A 50 3.07 7.86 -7.50
C PHE A 50 2.83 7.16 -8.84
N VAL A 51 2.55 5.87 -8.78
CA VAL A 51 2.18 5.06 -9.96
C VAL A 51 0.78 5.40 -10.42
N VAL A 52 -0.15 5.45 -9.45
CA VAL A 52 -1.59 5.66 -9.65
C VAL A 52 -2.12 6.55 -8.53
N TRP A 53 -3.15 7.33 -8.82
CA TRP A 53 -3.95 8.04 -7.83
C TRP A 53 -5.31 7.36 -7.72
N ASN A 54 -5.62 6.81 -6.55
CA ASN A 54 -6.90 6.18 -6.27
C ASN A 54 -7.87 7.18 -5.67
N VAL A 55 -9.06 7.27 -6.25
CA VAL A 55 -10.18 8.07 -5.74
C VAL A 55 -11.12 7.13 -5.00
N PHE A 56 -11.32 7.41 -3.71
CA PHE A 56 -12.29 6.75 -2.86
C PHE A 56 -13.43 7.71 -2.58
N ALA A 57 -14.66 7.21 -2.53
CA ALA A 57 -15.82 8.03 -2.21
C ALA A 57 -16.79 7.27 -1.31
N SER A 58 -17.47 7.97 -0.43
CA SER A 58 -18.61 7.45 0.34
C SER A 58 -19.70 8.51 0.44
N PRO A 59 -20.99 8.15 0.53
CA PRO A 59 -22.01 9.14 0.86
C PRO A 59 -21.66 9.83 2.18
N GLU A 60 -21.94 11.11 2.29
CA GLU A 60 -21.50 12.00 3.38
C GLU A 60 -21.74 11.46 4.79
N LEU A 61 -22.85 10.74 5.00
CA LEU A 61 -23.22 10.16 6.29
C LEU A 61 -23.22 8.62 6.23
N SER A 62 -22.22 8.03 5.57
CA SER A 62 -22.07 6.58 5.44
C SER A 62 -20.61 6.18 5.50
N LEU A 63 -20.33 4.98 6.02
CA LEU A 63 -19.02 4.32 5.94
C LEU A 63 -18.94 3.33 4.75
N LYS A 64 -20.01 3.19 3.98
CA LYS A 64 -20.02 2.31 2.82
C LYS A 64 -19.39 3.03 1.65
N LEU A 65 -18.26 2.52 1.17
CA LEU A 65 -17.60 3.05 -0.01
C LEU A 65 -18.45 2.85 -1.26
N LYS A 66 -18.36 3.81 -2.17
CA LYS A 66 -18.87 3.69 -3.53
C LYS A 66 -18.11 2.57 -4.24
N GLU A 67 -18.83 1.76 -4.99
CA GLU A 67 -18.25 0.69 -5.79
C GLU A 67 -18.27 1.08 -7.27
N TRP A 68 -17.20 0.71 -7.97
CA TRP A 68 -17.11 0.80 -9.43
C TRP A 68 -16.94 -0.60 -9.99
N CYS A 69 -17.82 -0.97 -10.91
CA CYS A 69 -17.81 -2.30 -11.50
C CYS A 69 -17.26 -2.25 -12.93
N PHE A 70 -16.28 -3.09 -13.20
CA PHE A 70 -15.62 -3.23 -14.50
C PHE A 70 -15.80 -4.66 -15.01
N VAL A 71 -15.98 -4.82 -16.33
CA VAL A 71 -16.25 -6.13 -16.93
C VAL A 71 -15.13 -7.14 -16.66
N GLN A 72 -13.87 -6.68 -16.56
CA GLN A 72 -12.71 -7.56 -16.38
C GLN A 72 -12.23 -7.64 -14.93
N ALA A 73 -12.38 -6.57 -14.16
CA ALA A 73 -11.84 -6.47 -12.79
C ALA A 73 -12.89 -6.72 -11.69
N GLY A 74 -14.18 -6.90 -12.07
CA GLY A 74 -15.26 -6.95 -11.08
C GLY A 74 -15.53 -5.59 -10.43
N CYS A 75 -16.12 -5.61 -9.24
CA CYS A 75 -16.42 -4.39 -8.50
C CYS A 75 -15.33 -4.09 -7.48
N VAL A 76 -14.85 -2.83 -7.46
CA VAL A 76 -13.80 -2.32 -6.56
C VAL A 76 -14.28 -1.05 -5.88
N ASN A 77 -13.72 -0.76 -4.72
CA ASN A 77 -14.09 0.39 -3.88
C ASN A 77 -13.26 1.65 -4.16
N TYR A 78 -12.60 1.73 -5.30
CA TYR A 78 -11.83 2.89 -5.75
C TYR A 78 -11.79 2.98 -7.27
N ARG A 79 -11.44 4.16 -7.77
CA ARG A 79 -11.15 4.38 -9.19
C ARG A 79 -9.74 4.94 -9.34
N GLY A 80 -8.89 4.23 -10.09
CA GLY A 80 -7.50 4.58 -10.33
C GLY A 80 -7.30 5.50 -11.53
N PHE A 81 -6.35 6.44 -11.42
CA PHE A 81 -5.97 7.38 -12.47
C PHE A 81 -4.45 7.47 -12.57
N PHE A 82 -3.92 7.47 -13.78
CA PHE A 82 -2.48 7.69 -14.01
C PHE A 82 -2.07 9.17 -13.97
N SER A 83 -3.03 10.09 -13.90
CA SER A 83 -2.83 11.53 -13.81
C SER A 83 -3.48 12.06 -12.54
N GLN A 84 -2.70 12.78 -11.72
CA GLN A 84 -3.22 13.43 -10.51
C GLN A 84 -4.33 14.44 -10.85
N ALA A 85 -4.11 15.25 -11.89
CA ALA A 85 -5.10 16.25 -12.30
C ALA A 85 -6.45 15.62 -12.65
N LYS A 86 -6.44 14.49 -13.38
CA LYS A 86 -7.68 13.76 -13.70
C LYS A 86 -8.33 13.11 -12.47
N ALA A 87 -7.53 12.66 -11.49
CA ALA A 87 -8.05 12.13 -10.25
C ALA A 87 -8.75 13.22 -9.42
N GLU A 88 -8.14 14.40 -9.34
CA GLU A 88 -8.72 15.55 -8.62
C GLU A 88 -9.95 16.12 -9.32
N GLU A 89 -9.95 16.21 -10.65
CA GLU A 89 -11.12 16.60 -11.44
C GLU A 89 -12.31 15.68 -11.14
N TYR A 90 -12.09 14.37 -11.24
CA TYR A 90 -13.12 13.38 -10.94
C TYR A 90 -13.55 13.40 -9.46
N ALA A 91 -12.60 13.61 -8.55
CA ALA A 91 -12.91 13.77 -7.13
C ALA A 91 -13.82 15.00 -6.88
N GLN A 92 -13.59 16.09 -7.63
CA GLN A 92 -14.44 17.30 -7.51
C GLN A 92 -15.85 17.05 -8.05
N GLU A 93 -16.01 16.28 -9.12
CA GLU A 93 -17.34 15.87 -9.60
C GLU A 93 -18.11 15.13 -8.51
N LEU A 94 -17.47 14.15 -7.85
CA LEU A 94 -18.09 13.37 -6.78
C LEU A 94 -18.41 14.23 -5.54
N ARG A 95 -17.56 15.21 -5.19
CA ARG A 95 -17.87 16.16 -4.11
C ARG A 95 -19.11 17.02 -4.44
N ASN A 96 -19.24 17.43 -5.70
CA ASN A 96 -20.41 18.17 -6.16
C ASN A 96 -21.70 17.30 -6.13
N GLU A 97 -21.56 15.97 -6.26
CA GLU A 97 -22.64 14.99 -6.07
C GLU A 97 -22.98 14.71 -4.58
N GLY A 98 -22.25 15.30 -3.64
CA GLY A 98 -22.47 15.13 -2.19
C GLY A 98 -21.74 13.94 -1.56
N TYR A 99 -20.66 13.44 -2.17
CA TYR A 99 -19.81 12.43 -1.57
C TYR A 99 -18.68 13.07 -0.75
N ASP A 100 -18.29 12.39 0.33
CA ASP A 100 -16.95 12.54 0.90
C ASP A 100 -15.95 11.83 -0.01
N VAL A 101 -14.88 12.53 -0.39
CA VAL A 101 -13.92 12.00 -1.36
C VAL A 101 -12.49 12.14 -0.85
N TYR A 102 -11.74 11.05 -0.95
CA TYR A 102 -10.30 11.02 -0.70
C TYR A 102 -9.55 10.61 -1.96
N VAL A 103 -8.47 11.34 -2.26
CA VAL A 103 -7.54 11.00 -3.35
C VAL A 103 -6.22 10.59 -2.74
N GLY A 104 -5.84 9.32 -2.94
CA GLY A 104 -4.61 8.75 -2.41
C GLY A 104 -3.63 8.35 -3.49
N GLY A 105 -2.36 8.77 -3.37
CA GLY A 105 -1.28 8.31 -4.24
C GLY A 105 -0.79 6.92 -3.86
N VAL A 106 -0.67 6.03 -4.84
CA VAL A 106 -0.16 4.66 -4.69
C VAL A 106 1.26 4.59 -5.21
N ARG A 107 2.21 4.18 -4.38
CA ARG A 107 3.64 4.16 -4.71
C ARG A 107 4.09 2.86 -5.35
N ALA A 108 3.42 1.76 -5.08
CA ALA A 108 3.70 0.45 -5.66
C ALA A 108 2.41 -0.16 -6.20
N TYR A 109 2.51 -0.93 -7.24
CA TYR A 109 1.40 -1.65 -7.84
C TYR A 109 1.93 -3.01 -8.30
N SER A 110 1.25 -4.08 -7.92
CA SER A 110 1.60 -5.43 -8.36
C SER A 110 0.62 -5.90 -9.44
N THR A 111 1.17 -6.55 -10.44
CA THR A 111 0.37 -7.22 -11.47
C THR A 111 0.11 -8.69 -11.13
N LEU A 112 0.36 -9.11 -9.90
CA LEU A 112 0.19 -10.50 -9.42
C LEU A 112 0.96 -11.53 -10.28
N GLY A 113 2.09 -11.11 -10.87
CA GLY A 113 2.91 -11.97 -11.73
C GLY A 113 2.45 -12.10 -13.18
N TRP A 114 1.38 -11.43 -13.59
CA TRP A 114 0.98 -11.35 -15.01
C TRP A 114 2.03 -10.65 -15.88
N PHE A 115 2.74 -9.70 -15.30
CA PHE A 115 3.87 -9.00 -15.92
C PHE A 115 5.05 -8.99 -14.95
N SER A 116 6.23 -8.68 -15.48
CA SER A 116 7.45 -8.50 -14.68
C SER A 116 7.46 -7.09 -14.08
N ASP A 117 6.93 -6.95 -12.87
CA ASP A 117 6.83 -5.65 -12.20
C ASP A 117 8.23 -5.07 -11.94
N PRO A 118 8.53 -3.83 -12.37
CA PRO A 118 9.82 -3.21 -12.14
C PRO A 118 9.94 -2.63 -10.72
N VAL A 119 11.16 -2.44 -10.27
CA VAL A 119 11.46 -1.50 -9.19
C VAL A 119 11.23 -0.09 -9.69
N LEU A 120 10.55 0.75 -8.90
CA LEU A 120 10.17 2.10 -9.31
C LEU A 120 10.83 3.18 -8.45
N ASN A 121 11.05 4.37 -9.06
CA ASN A 121 11.51 5.56 -8.35
C ASN A 121 10.59 5.94 -7.18
N THR A 122 9.33 5.58 -7.25
CA THR A 122 8.29 5.89 -6.25
C THR A 122 8.52 5.22 -4.90
N PHE A 123 9.28 4.11 -4.83
CA PHE A 123 9.55 3.38 -3.59
C PHE A 123 11.02 2.98 -3.38
N ILE A 124 11.92 3.13 -4.39
CA ILE A 124 13.32 2.72 -4.24
C ILE A 124 14.06 3.44 -3.09
N SER A 125 13.60 4.62 -2.71
CA SER A 125 14.15 5.40 -1.60
C SER A 125 13.69 4.95 -0.21
N TYR A 126 12.89 3.91 -0.11
CA TYR A 126 12.46 3.35 1.16
C TYR A 126 13.65 2.80 1.95
N SER A 127 13.52 2.72 3.28
CA SER A 127 14.48 1.99 4.12
C SER A 127 14.60 0.54 3.66
N GLU A 128 15.75 -0.09 3.94
CA GLU A 128 15.99 -1.50 3.60
C GLU A 128 14.86 -2.41 4.12
N MET A 129 14.38 -2.16 5.34
CA MET A 129 13.24 -2.89 5.91
C MET A 129 11.97 -2.73 5.06
N ASN A 130 11.64 -1.51 4.66
CA ASN A 130 10.42 -1.25 3.91
C ASN A 130 10.51 -1.76 2.46
N LEU A 131 11.71 -1.78 1.86
CA LEU A 131 11.95 -2.43 0.56
C LEU A 131 11.75 -3.94 0.66
N ALA A 132 12.35 -4.58 1.67
CA ALA A 132 12.20 -6.02 1.89
C ALA A 132 10.72 -6.39 2.13
N ARG A 133 10.02 -5.62 2.97
CA ARG A 133 8.58 -5.79 3.23
C ARG A 133 7.80 -5.77 1.93
N LEU A 134 7.94 -4.70 1.14
CA LEU A 134 7.21 -4.53 -0.11
C LEU A 134 7.49 -5.68 -1.08
N ILE A 135 8.76 -6.02 -1.31
CA ILE A 135 9.13 -7.06 -2.28
C ILE A 135 8.59 -8.43 -1.85
N PHE A 136 8.73 -8.80 -0.57
CA PHE A 136 8.27 -10.11 -0.10
C PHE A 136 6.74 -10.19 -0.06
N HIS A 137 6.06 -9.11 0.30
CA HIS A 137 4.60 -8.99 0.28
C HIS A 137 4.03 -9.22 -1.14
N GLU A 138 4.52 -8.45 -2.11
CA GLU A 138 4.05 -8.53 -3.49
C GLU A 138 4.37 -9.88 -4.15
N LEU A 139 5.52 -10.46 -3.84
CA LEU A 139 5.87 -11.80 -4.32
C LEU A 139 5.01 -12.88 -3.64
N ALA A 140 4.55 -12.69 -2.41
CA ALA A 140 3.64 -13.62 -1.75
C ALA A 140 2.27 -13.68 -2.44
N HIS A 141 1.75 -12.56 -2.93
CA HIS A 141 0.53 -12.54 -3.73
C HIS A 141 0.62 -13.35 -5.03
N GLN A 142 1.84 -13.57 -5.54
CA GLN A 142 2.06 -14.41 -6.72
C GLN A 142 2.07 -15.92 -6.39
N VAL A 143 2.19 -16.29 -5.10
CA VAL A 143 2.11 -17.69 -4.64
C VAL A 143 0.68 -18.13 -4.46
N VAL A 144 -0.11 -17.31 -3.77
CA VAL A 144 -1.52 -17.60 -3.45
C VAL A 144 -2.32 -16.31 -3.59
N TYR A 145 -3.37 -16.38 -4.40
CA TYR A 145 -4.35 -15.32 -4.53
C TYR A 145 -5.75 -15.91 -4.70
N VAL A 146 -6.65 -15.59 -3.77
CA VAL A 146 -8.04 -16.04 -3.78
C VAL A 146 -8.93 -14.89 -4.27
N PRO A 147 -9.51 -14.99 -5.47
CA PRO A 147 -10.38 -13.94 -6.00
C PRO A 147 -11.55 -13.64 -5.06
N GLY A 148 -11.73 -12.36 -4.72
CA GLY A 148 -12.82 -11.90 -3.87
C GLY A 148 -12.55 -11.99 -2.35
N ASP A 149 -11.46 -12.60 -1.90
CA ASP A 149 -11.06 -12.66 -0.49
C ASP A 149 -9.82 -11.81 -0.20
N SER A 150 -10.00 -10.50 -0.19
CA SER A 150 -8.92 -9.56 0.12
C SER A 150 -8.37 -9.76 1.55
N ILE A 151 -9.21 -10.17 2.51
CA ILE A 151 -8.78 -10.37 3.90
C ILE A 151 -7.76 -11.50 3.96
N PHE A 152 -8.05 -12.63 3.33
CA PHE A 152 -7.11 -13.75 3.25
C PHE A 152 -5.83 -13.35 2.52
N ASN A 153 -5.94 -12.73 1.33
CA ASN A 153 -4.81 -12.37 0.49
C ASN A 153 -3.81 -11.46 1.22
N GLU A 154 -4.32 -10.39 1.86
CA GLU A 154 -3.48 -9.46 2.62
C GLU A 154 -2.91 -10.10 3.89
N SER A 155 -3.67 -10.94 4.59
CA SER A 155 -3.19 -11.63 5.79
C SER A 155 -2.06 -12.61 5.46
N PHE A 156 -2.20 -13.35 4.36
CA PHE A 156 -1.15 -14.26 3.88
C PHE A 156 0.12 -13.49 3.49
N ALA A 157 -0.02 -12.46 2.65
CA ALA A 157 1.11 -11.66 2.22
C ALA A 157 1.81 -10.97 3.40
N THR A 158 1.06 -10.44 4.36
CA THR A 158 1.61 -9.84 5.59
C THR A 158 2.36 -10.87 6.45
N ALA A 159 1.87 -12.09 6.58
CA ALA A 159 2.56 -13.14 7.33
C ALA A 159 3.91 -13.52 6.67
N VAL A 160 3.93 -13.67 5.34
CA VAL A 160 5.15 -13.93 4.56
C VAL A 160 6.13 -12.76 4.65
N GLU A 161 5.63 -11.53 4.55
CA GLU A 161 6.40 -10.29 4.69
C GLU A 161 7.13 -10.26 6.04
N HIS A 162 6.41 -10.44 7.16
CA HIS A 162 6.99 -10.37 8.51
C HIS A 162 8.08 -11.42 8.73
N GLU A 163 7.80 -12.68 8.38
CA GLU A 163 8.77 -13.75 8.52
C GLU A 163 9.93 -13.60 7.54
N GLY A 164 9.66 -13.13 6.33
CA GLY A 164 10.68 -12.86 5.33
C GLY A 164 11.67 -11.78 5.76
N VAL A 165 11.17 -10.67 6.30
CA VAL A 165 11.99 -9.59 6.83
C VAL A 165 12.85 -10.06 8.02
N ARG A 166 12.26 -10.80 8.95
CA ARG A 166 13.01 -11.37 10.09
C ARG A 166 14.20 -12.20 9.60
N ARG A 167 13.96 -13.16 8.68
CA ARG A 167 15.01 -14.01 8.12
C ARG A 167 16.03 -13.24 7.28
N TRP A 168 15.60 -12.22 6.55
CA TRP A 168 16.50 -11.35 5.79
C TRP A 168 17.55 -10.71 6.70
N PHE A 169 17.12 -10.05 7.76
CA PHE A 169 18.02 -9.37 8.67
C PHE A 169 18.90 -10.34 9.47
N GLU A 170 18.40 -11.51 9.82
CA GLU A 170 19.24 -12.58 10.40
C GLU A 170 20.34 -13.02 9.44
N SER A 171 20.02 -13.18 8.14
CA SER A 171 20.99 -13.62 7.13
C SER A 171 22.06 -12.57 6.81
N THR A 172 21.75 -11.28 6.95
CA THR A 172 22.72 -10.19 6.72
C THR A 172 23.56 -9.87 7.95
N GLY A 173 23.34 -10.57 9.08
CA GLY A 173 24.02 -10.30 10.34
C GLY A 173 23.63 -8.96 10.99
N THR A 174 22.61 -8.30 10.46
CA THR A 174 22.08 -7.07 11.04
C THR A 174 21.14 -7.45 12.18
N VAL A 175 21.56 -7.20 13.41
CA VAL A 175 20.68 -7.38 14.57
C VAL A 175 19.59 -6.29 14.48
N LEU A 176 18.43 -6.67 13.97
CA LEU A 176 17.22 -5.91 14.25
C LEU A 176 16.98 -6.07 15.76
N GLU A 177 17.21 -5.02 16.50
CA GLU A 177 16.84 -5.04 17.91
C GLU A 177 15.37 -5.42 18.01
N GLN A 178 15.07 -6.47 18.74
CA GLN A 178 13.69 -6.92 18.97
C GLN A 178 12.81 -5.76 19.48
N ALA A 179 13.43 -4.80 20.18
CA ALA A 179 12.80 -3.57 20.61
C ALA A 179 12.27 -2.71 19.45
N VAL A 180 12.99 -2.63 18.32
CA VAL A 180 12.56 -1.86 17.13
C VAL A 180 11.35 -2.51 16.48
N LEU A 181 11.37 -3.85 16.33
CA LEU A 181 10.24 -4.60 15.79
C LEU A 181 9.01 -4.47 16.69
N ASN A 182 9.18 -4.66 18.00
CA ASN A 182 8.09 -4.55 18.96
C ASN A 182 7.49 -3.14 18.99
N ALA A 183 8.32 -2.09 19.03
CA ALA A 183 7.87 -0.71 19.02
C ALA A 183 7.11 -0.34 17.73
N ARG A 184 7.47 -0.96 16.61
CA ARG A 184 6.73 -0.79 15.36
C ARG A 184 5.37 -1.48 15.43
N GLN A 185 5.34 -2.74 15.85
CA GLN A 185 4.10 -3.50 15.98
C GLN A 185 3.13 -2.84 16.96
N GLU A 186 3.65 -2.31 18.06
CA GLU A 186 2.85 -1.55 19.02
C GLU A 186 2.24 -0.30 18.38
N ARG A 187 3.02 0.49 17.60
CA ARG A 187 2.48 1.65 16.87
C ARG A 187 1.41 1.27 15.87
N GLU A 188 1.60 0.18 15.11
CA GLU A 188 0.61 -0.32 14.15
C GLU A 188 -0.67 -0.76 14.86
N THR A 189 -0.56 -1.41 16.02
CA THR A 189 -1.71 -1.81 16.86
C THR A 189 -2.44 -0.59 17.40
N VAL A 190 -1.73 0.36 18.01
CA VAL A 190 -2.33 1.59 18.57
C VAL A 190 -3.03 2.39 17.49
N PHE A 191 -2.42 2.51 16.31
CA PHE A 191 -3.04 3.20 15.17
C PHE A 191 -4.31 2.49 14.70
N THR A 192 -4.26 1.17 14.56
CA THR A 192 -5.42 0.36 14.16
C THR A 192 -6.57 0.49 15.15
N ASP A 193 -6.29 0.40 16.45
CA ASP A 193 -7.30 0.56 17.51
C ASP A 193 -7.92 1.96 17.49
N LEU A 194 -7.09 2.99 17.27
CA LEU A 194 -7.57 4.36 17.14
C LEU A 194 -8.55 4.51 15.98
N VAL A 195 -8.18 4.00 14.79
CA VAL A 195 -9.03 4.04 13.59
C VAL A 195 -10.32 3.26 13.81
N LEU A 196 -10.24 2.05 14.38
CA LEU A 196 -11.42 1.22 14.65
C LEU A 196 -12.37 1.90 15.64
N LYS A 197 -11.85 2.50 16.70
CA LYS A 197 -12.64 3.28 17.67
C LYS A 197 -13.41 4.43 17.00
N HIS A 198 -12.75 5.21 16.15
CA HIS A 198 -13.38 6.33 15.47
C HIS A 198 -14.39 5.84 14.41
N ARG A 199 -14.06 4.75 13.71
CA ARG A 199 -15.01 4.09 12.81
C ARG A 199 -16.29 3.64 13.52
N GLN A 200 -16.18 3.06 14.72
CA GLN A 200 -17.36 2.67 15.52
C GLN A 200 -18.18 3.88 15.96
N ARG A 201 -17.54 4.98 16.38
CA ARG A 201 -18.21 6.23 16.72
C ARG A 201 -18.99 6.78 15.52
N LEU A 202 -18.37 6.83 14.34
CA LEU A 202 -19.04 7.28 13.11
C LEU A 202 -20.20 6.36 12.72
N GLN A 203 -20.04 5.05 12.84
CA GLN A 203 -21.12 4.10 12.54
C GLN A 203 -22.32 4.31 13.48
N ALA A 204 -22.06 4.49 14.78
CA ALA A 204 -23.12 4.77 15.75
C ALA A 204 -23.82 6.12 15.45
N LEU A 205 -23.04 7.16 15.11
CA LEU A 205 -23.56 8.45 14.73
C LEU A 205 -24.47 8.37 13.50
N PHE A 206 -24.02 7.71 12.43
CA PHE A 206 -24.78 7.61 11.18
C PHE A 206 -26.05 6.80 11.33
N ASN A 207 -26.07 5.82 12.23
CA ASN A 207 -27.25 5.01 12.56
C ASN A 207 -28.21 5.71 13.56
N SER A 208 -27.82 6.85 14.14
CA SER A 208 -28.65 7.56 15.10
C SER A 208 -29.84 8.27 14.45
N THR A 209 -30.83 8.67 15.25
CA THR A 209 -32.05 9.34 14.80
C THR A 209 -31.98 10.88 14.84
N ILE A 210 -30.82 11.46 15.18
CA ILE A 210 -30.63 12.91 15.17
C ILE A 210 -30.66 13.47 13.76
N SER A 211 -30.85 14.77 13.60
CA SER A 211 -30.92 15.41 12.28
C SER A 211 -29.60 15.26 11.51
N ASP A 212 -29.68 15.27 10.17
CA ASP A 212 -28.47 15.21 9.33
C ASP A 212 -27.54 16.41 9.57
N THR A 213 -28.09 17.56 9.93
CA THR A 213 -27.29 18.73 10.32
C THR A 213 -26.47 18.45 11.57
N ASP A 214 -27.09 17.86 12.61
CA ASP A 214 -26.39 17.50 13.83
C ASP A 214 -25.36 16.39 13.58
N LYS A 215 -25.69 15.41 12.72
CA LYS A 215 -24.72 14.37 12.30
C LYS A 215 -23.48 14.99 11.66
N ARG A 216 -23.62 16.01 10.80
CA ARG A 216 -22.47 16.68 10.18
C ARG A 216 -21.58 17.38 11.23
N VAL A 217 -22.17 18.03 12.21
CA VAL A 217 -21.43 18.68 13.28
C VAL A 217 -20.66 17.66 14.12
N GLU A 218 -21.33 16.58 14.55
CA GLU A 218 -20.68 15.53 15.34
C GLU A 218 -19.62 14.76 14.55
N LYS A 219 -19.86 14.52 13.25
CA LYS A 219 -18.85 13.94 12.34
C LYS A 219 -17.58 14.79 12.31
N ALA A 220 -17.71 16.11 12.17
CA ALA A 220 -16.54 17.01 12.16
C ALA A 220 -15.77 16.93 13.49
N ARG A 221 -16.46 16.82 14.66
CA ARG A 221 -15.83 16.65 15.97
C ARG A 221 -15.09 15.32 16.06
N ILE A 222 -15.70 14.21 15.59
CA ILE A 222 -15.04 12.90 15.60
C ILE A 222 -13.76 12.91 14.75
N PHE A 223 -13.75 13.59 13.61
CA PHE A 223 -12.55 13.74 12.80
C PHE A 223 -11.50 14.65 13.42
N ALA A 224 -11.90 15.70 14.13
CA ALA A 224 -10.96 16.55 14.87
C ALA A 224 -10.27 15.81 16.01
N ASP A 225 -10.97 14.89 16.70
CA ASP A 225 -10.39 14.02 17.74
C ASP A 225 -9.36 13.00 17.20
N LEU A 226 -9.34 12.77 15.87
CA LEU A 226 -8.42 11.82 15.23
C LEU A 226 -7.10 12.47 14.80
N GLN A 227 -7.02 13.80 14.73
CA GLN A 227 -5.83 14.57 14.35
C GLN A 227 -4.90 14.81 15.54
#